data_ee084c65f095677717618d8169b40af7
#
_entry.id   ee084c65f095677717618d8169b40af7
#
_cell.length_a   1.000
_cell.length_b   1.000
_cell.length_c   1.000
_cell.angle_alpha   90.00
_cell.angle_beta   90.00
_cell.angle_gamma   90.00
#
_symmetry.space_group_name_H-M   'P 1'
#
loop_
_entity.id
_entity.type
_entity.pdbx_description
1 polymer ?
#
loop_
_entity_poly.entity_id
_entity_poly.type
_entity_poly.pdbx_seq_one_letter_code
_entity_poly.pdbx_strand_id
1 'polypeptide(L)'
;MDKAIDLSAKRICITGGAGFLGTHLIKKLKEHGAKDIFVPEYPEYDLVREADILRMIDTAKPEIIIHLAAKVGGIGANREKPGEFFYDNLMMGVQLIHHAWRQGVEKFVAIG
;
A
#
# COMPACT_ATOMS: atom_id res chain seq x y z
N MET A 1 5.86 -21.29 19.00
CA MET A 1 7.03 -20.71 18.32
C MET A 1 6.62 -20.14 16.99
N ASP A 2 6.93 -18.86 16.79
CA ASP A 2 6.58 -18.21 15.56
C ASP A 2 7.57 -18.57 14.46
N LYS A 3 7.05 -18.96 13.33
CA LYS A 3 7.90 -19.18 12.18
C LYS A 3 8.13 -17.83 11.51
N ALA A 4 9.36 -17.55 11.21
CA ALA A 4 9.67 -16.37 10.41
C ALA A 4 9.00 -16.52 9.05
N ILE A 5 8.44 -15.43 8.54
CA ILE A 5 7.86 -15.41 7.20
C ILE A 5 9.00 -15.48 6.19
N ASP A 6 8.90 -16.40 5.25
CA ASP A 6 9.84 -16.46 4.16
C ASP A 6 9.45 -15.43 3.11
N LEU A 7 10.06 -14.26 3.19
CA LEU A 7 9.74 -13.16 2.29
C LEU A 7 10.08 -13.46 0.83
N SER A 8 11.01 -14.37 0.59
CA SER A 8 11.40 -14.71 -0.78
C SER A 8 10.30 -15.44 -1.54
N ALA A 9 9.37 -16.05 -0.81
CA ALA A 9 8.25 -16.80 -1.39
C ALA A 9 6.97 -15.96 -1.49
N LYS A 10 6.98 -14.71 -1.02
CA LYS A 10 5.77 -13.90 -0.95
C LYS A 10 5.74 -12.79 -2.00
N ARG A 11 4.55 -12.57 -2.55
CA ARG A 11 4.29 -11.42 -3.40
C ARG A 11 3.84 -10.28 -2.48
N ILE A 12 4.59 -9.19 -2.49
CA ILE A 12 4.40 -8.06 -1.59
C ILE A 12 4.02 -6.84 -2.41
N CYS A 13 2.93 -6.18 -2.03
CA CYS A 13 2.53 -4.91 -2.62
C CYS A 13 2.73 -3.81 -1.59
N ILE A 14 3.42 -2.74 -1.97
CA ILE A 14 3.70 -1.63 -1.07
C ILE A 14 3.15 -0.35 -1.69
N THR A 15 2.07 0.17 -1.13
CA THR A 15 1.55 1.46 -1.55
C THR A 15 2.40 2.55 -0.91
N GLY A 16 2.71 3.58 -1.69
CA GLY A 16 3.62 4.63 -1.22
C GLY A 16 5.08 4.22 -1.23
N GLY A 17 5.40 3.12 -1.93
CA GLY A 17 6.77 2.60 -1.96
C GLY A 17 7.79 3.51 -2.62
N ALA A 18 7.36 4.47 -3.43
CA ALA A 18 8.25 5.42 -4.06
C ALA A 18 8.64 6.59 -3.15
N GLY A 19 7.97 6.76 -2.00
CA GLY A 19 8.27 7.82 -1.05
C GLY A 19 9.48 7.48 -0.19
N PHE A 20 9.84 8.41 0.68
CA PHE A 20 11.03 8.27 1.54
C PHE A 20 10.96 7.02 2.40
N LEU A 21 9.86 6.87 3.16
CA LEU A 21 9.70 5.71 4.03
C LEU A 21 9.61 4.41 3.22
N GLY A 22 8.88 4.45 2.11
CA GLY A 22 8.72 3.28 1.25
C GLY A 22 10.05 2.80 0.65
N THR A 23 10.89 3.73 0.23
CA THR A 23 12.20 3.41 -0.33
C THR A 23 13.07 2.70 0.71
N HIS A 24 13.06 3.19 1.94
CA HIS A 24 13.81 2.55 3.03
C HIS A 24 13.24 1.17 3.37
N LEU A 25 11.92 1.06 3.41
CA LEU A 25 11.27 -0.21 3.71
C LEU A 25 11.59 -1.27 2.65
N ILE A 26 11.53 -0.88 1.38
CA ILE A 26 11.86 -1.80 0.28
C ILE A 26 13.29 -2.31 0.41
N LYS A 27 14.22 -1.41 0.72
CA LYS A 27 15.61 -1.79 0.91
C LYS A 27 15.74 -2.84 2.02
N LYS A 28 15.08 -2.60 3.15
CA LYS A 28 15.11 -3.54 4.28
C LYS A 28 14.48 -4.88 3.94
N LEU A 29 13.36 -4.86 3.24
CA LEU A 29 12.71 -6.10 2.83
C LEU A 29 13.59 -6.92 1.90
N LYS A 30 14.28 -6.25 0.97
CA LYS A 30 15.22 -6.94 0.06
C LYS A 30 16.40 -7.52 0.81
N GLU A 31 16.91 -6.81 1.82
CA GLU A 31 17.99 -7.30 2.68
C GLU A 31 17.57 -8.57 3.44
N HIS A 32 16.27 -8.68 3.72
CA HIS A 32 15.70 -9.85 4.41
C HIS A 32 15.13 -10.88 3.46
N GLY A 33 15.47 -10.80 2.18
CA GLY A 33 15.18 -11.85 1.21
C GLY A 33 13.98 -11.62 0.30
N ALA A 34 13.26 -10.52 0.42
CA ALA A 34 12.11 -10.25 -0.44
C ALA A 34 12.56 -10.09 -1.90
N LYS A 35 11.84 -10.72 -2.81
CA LYS A 35 12.17 -10.71 -4.24
C LYS A 35 11.06 -10.15 -5.10
N ASP A 36 9.81 -10.34 -4.72
CA ASP A 36 8.66 -9.95 -5.54
C ASP A 36 7.94 -8.80 -4.85
N ILE A 37 8.30 -7.59 -5.21
CA ILE A 37 7.73 -6.36 -4.63
C ILE A 37 7.10 -5.55 -5.75
N PHE A 38 5.80 -5.29 -5.62
CA PHE A 38 5.05 -4.46 -6.55
C PHE A 38 4.73 -3.12 -5.88
N VAL A 39 5.04 -2.03 -6.57
CA VAL A 39 4.79 -0.67 -6.08
C VAL A 39 3.84 0.03 -7.04
N PRO A 40 2.54 0.14 -6.69
CA PRO A 40 1.62 0.90 -7.53
C PRO A 40 1.92 2.39 -7.39
N GLU A 41 2.01 3.09 -8.50
CA GLU A 41 2.33 4.51 -8.52
C GLU A 41 1.22 5.30 -9.18
N TYR A 42 0.97 6.49 -8.64
CA TYR A 42 0.10 7.47 -9.25
C TYR A 42 0.83 8.10 -10.46
N PRO A 43 0.16 8.42 -11.55
CA PRO A 43 -1.30 8.32 -11.76
C PRO A 43 -1.78 6.98 -12.29
N GLU A 44 -0.92 6.02 -12.58
CA GLU A 44 -1.32 4.73 -13.12
C GLU A 44 -2.32 4.02 -12.21
N TYR A 45 -2.08 4.09 -10.90
CA TYR A 45 -2.99 3.55 -9.90
C TYR A 45 -3.39 4.66 -8.95
N ASP A 46 -4.63 5.09 -9.05
CA ASP A 46 -5.20 6.06 -8.11
C ASP A 46 -6.00 5.29 -7.06
N LEU A 47 -5.43 5.16 -5.88
CA LEU A 47 -5.98 4.28 -4.84
C LEU A 47 -7.23 4.85 -4.15
N VAL A 48 -7.66 6.05 -4.50
CA VAL A 48 -8.97 6.56 -4.11
C VAL A 48 -10.06 5.88 -4.97
N ARG A 49 -9.69 5.40 -6.14
CA ARG A 49 -10.62 4.77 -7.07
C ARG A 49 -10.66 3.26 -6.83
N GLU A 50 -11.85 2.75 -6.56
CA GLU A 50 -12.04 1.32 -6.33
C GLU A 50 -11.56 0.48 -7.51
N ALA A 51 -11.85 0.91 -8.74
CA ALA A 51 -11.45 0.18 -9.93
C ALA A 51 -9.93 0.00 -10.02
N ASP A 52 -9.17 1.01 -9.63
CA ASP A 52 -7.72 0.95 -9.66
C ASP A 52 -7.18 0.00 -8.58
N ILE A 53 -7.82 -0.02 -7.41
CA ILE A 53 -7.44 -0.96 -6.35
C ILE A 53 -7.68 -2.40 -6.82
N LEU A 54 -8.83 -2.67 -7.40
CA LEU A 54 -9.15 -4.01 -7.90
C LEU A 54 -8.17 -4.44 -8.99
N ARG A 55 -7.83 -3.54 -9.90
CA ARG A 55 -6.86 -3.80 -10.97
C ARG A 55 -5.47 -4.07 -10.40
N MET A 56 -5.07 -3.32 -9.38
CA MET A 56 -3.80 -3.51 -8.71
C MET A 56 -3.71 -4.89 -8.07
N ILE A 57 -4.73 -5.29 -7.32
CA ILE A 57 -4.75 -6.59 -6.66
C ILE A 57 -4.76 -7.71 -7.70
N ASP A 58 -5.51 -7.55 -8.77
CA ASP A 58 -5.56 -8.54 -9.84
C ASP A 58 -4.21 -8.68 -10.55
N THR A 59 -3.52 -7.58 -10.78
CA THR A 59 -2.22 -7.56 -11.45
C THR A 59 -1.12 -8.13 -10.57
N ALA A 60 -1.03 -7.66 -9.34
CA ALA A 60 0.05 -8.03 -8.42
C ALA A 60 -0.21 -9.34 -7.70
N LYS A 61 -1.47 -9.70 -7.50
CA LYS A 61 -1.89 -10.87 -6.72
C LYS A 61 -1.12 -10.97 -5.41
N PRO A 62 -1.15 -9.91 -4.60
CA PRO A 62 -0.29 -9.86 -3.42
C PRO A 62 -0.75 -10.79 -2.33
N GLU A 63 0.21 -11.35 -1.63
CA GLU A 63 -0.02 -12.12 -0.41
C GLU A 63 0.10 -11.22 0.81
N ILE A 64 0.89 -10.15 0.68
CA ILE A 64 1.09 -9.16 1.73
C ILE A 64 0.90 -7.78 1.10
N ILE A 65 0.11 -6.93 1.75
CA ILE A 65 -0.01 -5.53 1.37
C ILE A 65 0.48 -4.68 2.52
N ILE A 66 1.41 -3.78 2.23
CA ILE A 66 1.88 -2.77 3.18
C ILE A 66 1.42 -1.42 2.66
N HIS A 67 0.54 -0.78 3.41
CA HIS A 67 -0.07 0.48 2.98
C HIS A 67 0.63 1.66 3.64
N LEU A 68 1.45 2.36 2.86
CA LEU A 68 2.12 3.59 3.29
C LEU A 68 1.54 4.81 2.58
N ALA A 69 0.80 4.60 1.49
CA ALA A 69 0.30 5.70 0.69
C ALA A 69 -0.70 6.55 1.47
N ALA A 70 -0.49 7.84 1.41
CA ALA A 70 -1.44 8.79 1.91
C ALA A 70 -1.32 10.02 1.04
N LYS A 71 -2.42 10.69 0.78
CA LYS A 71 -2.36 12.00 0.15
C LYS A 71 -1.87 12.96 1.22
N VAL A 72 -0.68 13.50 1.01
CA VAL A 72 -0.12 14.52 1.88
C VAL A 72 0.11 15.76 1.03
N GLY A 73 -0.32 16.88 1.53
CA GLY A 73 0.01 18.17 0.97
C GLY A 73 0.89 18.89 1.95
N GLY A 74 1.37 20.06 1.55
CA GLY A 74 2.01 20.94 2.51
C GLY A 74 0.98 21.42 3.54
N ILE A 75 1.46 22.06 4.57
CA ILE A 75 0.62 22.61 5.63
C ILE A 75 -0.50 23.49 5.05
N GLY A 76 -0.18 24.27 4.04
CA GLY A 76 -1.17 25.12 3.38
C GLY A 76 -2.29 24.33 2.74
N ALA A 77 -1.98 23.28 2.01
CA ALA A 77 -2.97 22.43 1.36
C ALA A 77 -3.90 21.79 2.39
N ASN A 78 -3.35 21.32 3.50
CA ASN A 78 -4.16 20.73 4.58
C ASN A 78 -5.08 21.76 5.22
N ARG A 79 -4.64 23.01 5.34
CA ARG A 79 -5.49 24.08 5.87
C ARG A 79 -6.62 24.42 4.92
N GLU A 80 -6.34 24.44 3.62
CA GLU A 80 -7.33 24.81 2.61
C GLU A 80 -8.37 23.73 2.38
N LYS A 81 -7.96 22.46 2.40
CA LYS A 81 -8.84 21.34 2.07
C LYS A 81 -8.66 20.16 3.02
N PRO A 82 -8.78 20.37 4.34
CA PRO A 82 -8.55 19.28 5.30
C PRO A 82 -9.56 18.15 5.15
N GLY A 83 -10.81 18.47 4.82
CA GLY A 83 -11.83 17.45 4.64
C GLY A 83 -11.58 16.56 3.43
N GLU A 84 -11.04 17.14 2.35
CA GLU A 84 -10.71 16.40 1.15
C GLU A 84 -9.55 15.43 1.41
N PHE A 85 -8.50 15.89 2.08
CA PHE A 85 -7.40 14.99 2.46
C PHE A 85 -7.86 13.86 3.36
N PHE A 86 -8.69 14.17 4.35
CA PHE A 86 -9.23 13.16 5.25
C PHE A 86 -10.08 12.14 4.48
N TYR A 87 -10.95 12.61 3.61
CA TYR A 87 -11.80 11.75 2.80
C TYR A 87 -10.97 10.80 1.93
N ASP A 88 -10.00 11.35 1.19
CA ASP A 88 -9.18 10.57 0.28
C ASP A 88 -8.39 9.50 1.02
N ASN A 89 -7.77 9.86 2.14
CA ASN A 89 -6.99 8.91 2.92
C ASN A 89 -7.87 7.83 3.53
N LEU A 90 -9.04 8.21 4.01
CA LEU A 90 -10.00 7.25 4.57
C LEU A 90 -10.47 6.27 3.49
N MET A 91 -10.82 6.78 2.31
CA MET A 91 -11.29 5.94 1.21
C MET A 91 -10.22 4.98 0.73
N MET A 92 -8.97 5.42 0.61
CA MET A 92 -7.88 4.52 0.26
C MET A 92 -7.77 3.38 1.27
N GLY A 93 -7.71 3.71 2.55
CA GLY A 93 -7.56 2.69 3.60
C GLY A 93 -8.72 1.73 3.66
N VAL A 94 -9.94 2.25 3.66
CA VAL A 94 -11.15 1.43 3.76
C VAL A 94 -11.27 0.48 2.57
N GLN A 95 -11.08 0.99 1.37
CA GLN A 95 -11.20 0.18 0.15
C GLN A 95 -10.11 -0.87 0.05
N LEU A 96 -8.87 -0.50 0.41
CA LEU A 96 -7.77 -1.44 0.40
C LEU A 96 -8.00 -2.59 1.36
N ILE A 97 -8.39 -2.29 2.60
CA ILE A 97 -8.65 -3.33 3.61
C ILE A 97 -9.79 -4.23 3.15
N HIS A 98 -10.86 -3.63 2.66
CA HIS A 98 -12.04 -4.38 2.22
C HIS A 98 -11.69 -5.34 1.08
N HIS A 99 -11.04 -4.85 0.04
CA HIS A 99 -10.73 -5.68 -1.13
C HIS A 99 -9.59 -6.66 -0.86
N ALA A 100 -8.63 -6.29 -0.01
CA ALA A 100 -7.59 -7.22 0.42
C ALA A 100 -8.22 -8.43 1.12
N TRP A 101 -9.16 -8.18 2.02
CA TRP A 101 -9.87 -9.24 2.72
C TRP A 101 -10.67 -10.11 1.75
N ARG A 102 -11.41 -9.48 0.85
CA ARG A 102 -12.26 -10.22 -0.10
C ARG A 102 -11.44 -11.06 -1.09
N GLN A 103 -10.26 -10.61 -1.45
CA GLN A 103 -9.40 -11.30 -2.41
C GLN A 103 -8.45 -12.30 -1.75
N GLY A 104 -8.55 -12.47 -0.43
CA GLY A 104 -7.76 -13.48 0.27
C GLY A 104 -6.30 -13.10 0.52
N VAL A 105 -6.00 -11.82 0.61
CA VAL A 105 -4.66 -11.37 0.97
C VAL A 105 -4.33 -11.86 2.38
N GLU A 106 -3.17 -12.49 2.57
CA GLU A 106 -2.81 -13.11 3.84
C GLU A 106 -2.59 -12.09 4.95
N LYS A 107 -1.94 -10.99 4.63
CA LYS A 107 -1.56 -9.99 5.64
C LYS A 107 -1.66 -8.59 5.09
N PHE A 108 -2.26 -7.72 5.86
CA PHE A 108 -2.38 -6.31 5.55
C PHE A 108 -1.79 -5.49 6.70
N VAL A 109 -0.84 -4.60 6.37
CA VAL A 109 -0.20 -3.73 7.35
C VAL A 109 -0.42 -2.29 6.90
N ALA A 110 -1.00 -1.48 7.77
CA ALA A 110 -1.16 -0.06 7.51
C ALA A 110 -0.27 0.72 8.49
N ILE A 111 0.46 1.68 7.96
CA ILE A 111 1.32 2.55 8.77
C ILE A 111 0.75 3.96 8.69
N GLY A 112 0.30 4.44 9.82
CA GLY A 112 -0.32 5.74 9.94
C GLY A 112 0.62 6.85 10.33
#